data_4ee63b1d8b80b36cbe17a9f9af7e8cca
#
_entry.id   4ee63b1d8b80b36cbe17a9f9af7e8cca
#
_cell.length_a   1.000
_cell.length_b   1.000
_cell.length_c   1.000
_cell.angle_alpha   90.00
_cell.angle_beta   90.00
_cell.angle_gamma   90.00
#
_symmetry.space_group_name_H-M   'P 1'
#
loop_
_entity.id
_entity.type
_entity.pdbx_description
1 polymer ?
#
loop_
_entity_poly.entity_id
_entity_poly.type
_entity_poly.pdbx_seq_one_letter_code
_entity_poly.pdbx_strand_id
1 'polypeptide(L)'
;TGKTEFVKYLGKTLGRKVLVVKGSDILGMYVGESEKNIARAFRQAEAEKAILFFDEVDGLLQNRENARANWEITQVNELLQQMENFDGVMVAATNFCRNLDPATMRRFTFKLEFGYLDDVGKKLFFERMFKTRLSGAEAERLAGIPCLAPGDFRTVRQSFYYLGCDVTNAMRLDGLEKESALKKKSPRRIGF
;
A
#
# COMPACT_ATOMS: atom_id res chain seq x y z
N THR A 1 3.98 2.55 -2.66
CA THR A 1 2.95 3.55 -2.97
C THR A 1 2.57 4.47 -1.80
N GLY A 2 2.97 4.27 -0.58
CA GLY A 2 2.60 5.11 0.57
C GLY A 2 1.37 4.62 1.36
N LYS A 3 0.63 3.60 0.88
CA LYS A 3 -0.55 3.05 1.57
C LYS A 3 -0.25 2.63 3.01
N THR A 4 0.75 1.80 3.22
CA THR A 4 1.17 1.32 4.55
C THR A 4 1.62 2.46 5.48
N GLU A 5 2.34 3.45 4.96
CA GLU A 5 2.76 4.63 5.75
C GLU A 5 1.56 5.52 6.12
N PHE A 6 0.56 5.63 5.24
CA PHE A 6 -0.68 6.32 5.56
C PHE A 6 -1.42 5.68 6.74
N VAL A 7 -1.50 4.35 6.78
CA VAL A 7 -2.17 3.65 7.89
C VAL A 7 -1.41 3.83 9.20
N LYS A 8 -0.08 3.81 9.18
CA LYS A 8 0.73 4.12 10.37
C LYS A 8 0.49 5.56 10.86
N TYR A 9 0.41 6.51 9.92
CA TYR A 9 0.07 7.90 10.24
C TYR A 9 -1.33 8.00 10.85
N LEU A 10 -2.31 7.32 10.28
CA LEU A 10 -3.68 7.26 10.80
C LEU A 10 -3.70 6.71 12.23
N GLY A 11 -2.99 5.60 12.49
CA GLY A 11 -2.85 5.02 13.82
C GLY A 11 -2.30 6.03 14.84
N LYS A 12 -1.24 6.74 14.45
CA LYS A 12 -0.65 7.79 15.30
C LYS A 12 -1.61 8.94 15.57
N THR A 13 -2.35 9.37 14.54
CA THR A 13 -3.31 10.47 14.65
C THR A 13 -4.51 10.12 15.54
N LEU A 14 -4.97 8.88 15.46
CA LEU A 14 -6.09 8.38 16.27
C LEU A 14 -5.66 7.86 17.66
N GLY A 15 -4.36 7.85 17.96
CA GLY A 15 -3.83 7.29 19.20
C GLY A 15 -4.08 5.79 19.34
N ARG A 16 -4.22 5.06 18.22
CA ARG A 16 -4.51 3.62 18.20
C ARG A 16 -3.36 2.83 17.61
N LYS A 17 -3.15 1.64 18.16
CA LYS A 17 -2.24 0.66 17.53
C LYS A 17 -2.76 0.25 16.16
N VAL A 18 -1.85 -0.16 15.28
CA VAL A 18 -2.19 -0.76 13.99
C VAL A 18 -1.81 -2.23 14.04
N LEU A 19 -2.79 -3.10 13.93
CA LEU A 19 -2.61 -4.53 13.75
C LEU A 19 -2.50 -4.79 12.25
N VAL A 20 -1.29 -5.10 11.78
CA VAL A 20 -1.03 -5.38 10.36
C VAL A 20 -1.18 -6.86 10.12
N VAL A 21 -2.04 -7.21 9.17
CA VAL A 21 -2.28 -8.58 8.72
C VAL A 21 -2.02 -8.63 7.22
N LYS A 22 -1.09 -9.46 6.79
CA LYS A 22 -0.83 -9.66 5.36
C LYS A 22 -1.75 -10.74 4.81
N GLY A 23 -2.10 -10.65 3.52
CA GLY A 23 -2.87 -11.69 2.86
C GLY A 23 -2.24 -13.09 3.00
N SER A 24 -0.91 -13.18 2.97
CA SER A 24 -0.16 -14.43 3.20
C SER A 24 -0.33 -15.02 4.60
N ASP A 25 -0.55 -14.19 5.62
CA ASP A 25 -0.69 -14.64 7.01
C ASP A 25 -2.07 -15.23 7.31
N ILE A 26 -3.02 -14.98 6.41
CA ILE A 26 -4.38 -15.50 6.49
C ILE A 26 -4.51 -16.84 5.79
N LEU A 27 -3.85 -17.00 4.64
CA LEU A 27 -3.94 -18.23 3.86
C LEU A 27 -3.37 -19.42 4.64
N GLY A 28 -4.22 -20.38 4.96
CA GLY A 28 -3.85 -21.63 5.61
C GLY A 28 -3.66 -22.76 4.62
N MET A 29 -2.93 -23.80 5.02
CA MET A 29 -2.74 -25.02 4.22
C MET A 29 -3.96 -25.95 4.26
N TYR A 30 -4.79 -25.83 5.28
CA TYR A 30 -5.95 -26.68 5.51
C TYR A 30 -7.26 -25.94 5.33
N VAL A 31 -8.30 -26.64 4.88
CA VAL A 31 -9.66 -26.09 4.76
C VAL A 31 -10.16 -25.58 6.11
N GLY A 32 -10.70 -24.36 6.15
CA GLY A 32 -11.20 -23.72 7.36
C GLY A 32 -10.13 -23.01 8.21
N GLU A 33 -8.86 -23.11 7.86
CA GLU A 33 -7.79 -22.42 8.59
C GLU A 33 -7.77 -20.93 8.28
N SER A 34 -7.98 -20.58 7.02
CA SER A 34 -8.04 -19.18 6.57
C SER A 34 -9.19 -18.41 7.23
N GLU A 35 -10.37 -19.03 7.33
CA GLU A 35 -11.54 -18.45 8.00
C GLU A 35 -11.28 -18.22 9.49
N LYS A 36 -10.62 -19.18 10.15
CA LYS A 36 -10.20 -19.03 11.56
C LYS A 36 -9.19 -17.92 11.75
N ASN A 37 -8.25 -17.75 10.82
CA ASN A 37 -7.24 -16.70 10.85
C ASN A 37 -7.88 -15.32 10.65
N ILE A 38 -8.84 -15.20 9.71
CA ILE A 38 -9.65 -13.99 9.52
C ILE A 38 -10.36 -13.63 10.83
N ALA A 39 -11.17 -14.54 11.38
CA ALA A 39 -11.91 -14.30 12.61
C ALA A 39 -11.00 -13.96 13.82
N ARG A 40 -9.80 -14.56 13.89
CA ARG A 40 -8.80 -14.24 14.92
C ARG A 40 -8.30 -12.81 14.78
N ALA A 41 -8.00 -12.34 13.57
CA ALA A 41 -7.51 -10.99 13.32
C ALA A 41 -8.53 -9.93 13.76
N PHE A 42 -9.81 -10.12 13.45
CA PHE A 42 -10.87 -9.23 13.88
C PHE A 42 -11.03 -9.20 15.41
N ARG A 43 -11.11 -10.37 16.06
CA ARG A 43 -11.19 -10.46 17.53
C ARG A 43 -10.00 -9.82 18.23
N GLN A 44 -8.79 -10.00 17.70
CA GLN A 44 -7.62 -9.37 18.25
C GLN A 44 -7.67 -7.85 18.13
N ALA A 45 -8.08 -7.34 16.95
CA ALA A 45 -8.21 -5.90 16.74
C ALA A 45 -9.24 -5.26 17.68
N GLU A 46 -10.36 -5.94 17.94
CA GLU A 46 -11.38 -5.51 18.93
C GLU A 46 -10.82 -5.48 20.35
N ALA A 47 -10.21 -6.58 20.78
CA ALA A 47 -9.64 -6.69 22.12
C ALA A 47 -8.56 -5.62 22.41
N GLU A 48 -7.74 -5.30 21.41
CA GLU A 48 -6.70 -4.27 21.51
C GLU A 48 -7.20 -2.86 21.16
N LYS A 49 -8.44 -2.68 20.73
CA LYS A 49 -8.99 -1.43 20.15
C LYS A 49 -8.09 -0.84 19.06
N ALA A 50 -7.47 -1.74 18.30
CA ALA A 50 -6.52 -1.42 17.26
C ALA A 50 -7.22 -1.09 15.93
N ILE A 51 -6.49 -0.41 15.02
CA ILE A 51 -6.86 -0.34 13.62
C ILE A 51 -6.46 -1.66 12.98
N LEU A 52 -7.41 -2.40 12.40
CA LEU A 52 -7.14 -3.62 11.65
C LEU A 52 -6.72 -3.25 10.23
N PHE A 53 -5.47 -3.51 9.89
CA PHE A 53 -4.93 -3.20 8.57
C PHE A 53 -4.59 -4.47 7.80
N PHE A 54 -5.36 -4.75 6.78
CA PHE A 54 -5.07 -5.80 5.80
C PHE A 54 -4.19 -5.23 4.68
N ASP A 55 -2.95 -5.69 4.61
CA ASP A 55 -2.03 -5.31 3.53
C ASP A 55 -1.96 -6.42 2.47
N GLU A 56 -1.97 -6.03 1.19
CA GLU A 56 -1.93 -6.95 0.06
C GLU A 56 -3.09 -7.97 0.04
N VAL A 57 -4.31 -7.47 0.23
CA VAL A 57 -5.53 -8.33 0.27
C VAL A 57 -5.98 -8.86 -1.09
N ASP A 58 -5.19 -8.67 -2.12
CA ASP A 58 -5.56 -8.99 -3.50
C ASP A 58 -6.04 -10.45 -3.66
N GLY A 59 -5.41 -11.38 -2.94
CA GLY A 59 -5.81 -12.79 -2.95
C GLY A 59 -7.08 -13.12 -2.16
N LEU A 60 -7.42 -12.28 -1.15
CA LEU A 60 -8.56 -12.52 -0.25
C LEU A 60 -9.87 -11.87 -0.72
N LEU A 61 -9.77 -10.82 -1.54
CA LEU A 61 -10.89 -10.00 -1.95
C LEU A 61 -11.20 -10.14 -3.46
N GLN A 62 -10.72 -11.20 -4.10
CA GLN A 62 -11.01 -11.45 -5.51
C GLN A 62 -12.50 -11.62 -5.77
N ASN A 63 -12.93 -11.22 -6.97
CA ASN A 63 -14.30 -11.43 -7.40
C ASN A 63 -14.64 -12.93 -7.41
N ARG A 64 -15.70 -13.30 -6.69
CA ARG A 64 -16.18 -14.68 -6.55
C ARG A 64 -16.56 -15.33 -7.88
N GLU A 65 -16.89 -14.53 -8.90
CA GLU A 65 -17.15 -15.03 -10.25
C GLU A 65 -15.91 -15.65 -10.91
N ASN A 66 -14.71 -15.24 -10.48
CA ASN A 66 -13.43 -15.73 -10.95
C ASN A 66 -12.81 -16.79 -10.01
N ALA A 67 -13.53 -17.16 -8.94
CA ALA A 67 -13.07 -18.18 -7.99
C ALA A 67 -12.89 -19.52 -8.69
N ARG A 68 -11.72 -20.12 -8.52
CA ARG A 68 -11.38 -21.44 -9.09
C ARG A 68 -11.79 -22.58 -8.18
N ALA A 69 -12.07 -22.30 -6.91
CA ALA A 69 -12.42 -23.29 -5.92
C ALA A 69 -13.42 -22.73 -4.89
N ASN A 70 -14.26 -23.60 -4.34
CA ASN A 70 -15.29 -23.23 -3.35
C ASN A 70 -14.70 -22.60 -2.07
N TRP A 71 -13.48 -22.96 -1.68
CA TRP A 71 -12.85 -22.41 -0.50
C TRP A 71 -12.48 -20.91 -0.65
N GLU A 72 -12.24 -20.43 -1.86
CA GLU A 72 -12.02 -18.99 -2.12
C GLU A 72 -13.31 -18.20 -1.83
N ILE A 73 -14.46 -18.76 -2.18
CA ILE A 73 -15.77 -18.16 -1.91
C ILE A 73 -16.05 -18.10 -0.40
N THR A 74 -15.73 -19.17 0.33
CA THR A 74 -15.96 -19.22 1.78
C THR A 74 -15.09 -18.21 2.54
N GLN A 75 -13.85 -18.01 2.13
CA GLN A 75 -12.96 -16.99 2.69
C GLN A 75 -13.50 -15.57 2.50
N VAL A 76 -13.95 -15.23 1.29
CA VAL A 76 -14.57 -13.92 1.01
C VAL A 76 -15.82 -13.73 1.86
N ASN A 77 -16.68 -14.75 1.97
CA ASN A 77 -17.91 -14.68 2.76
C ASN A 77 -17.61 -14.48 4.25
N GLU A 78 -16.64 -15.20 4.81
CA GLU A 78 -16.21 -15.03 6.20
C GLU A 78 -15.71 -13.59 6.44
N LEU A 79 -14.84 -13.09 5.56
CA LEU A 79 -14.35 -11.71 5.66
C LEU A 79 -15.49 -10.69 5.64
N LEU A 80 -16.45 -10.86 4.74
CA LEU A 80 -17.62 -9.99 4.62
C LEU A 80 -18.49 -10.03 5.89
N GLN A 81 -18.67 -11.21 6.48
CA GLN A 81 -19.41 -11.39 7.73
C GLN A 81 -18.71 -10.72 8.91
N GLN A 82 -17.39 -10.87 9.02
CA GLN A 82 -16.60 -10.20 10.06
C GLN A 82 -16.64 -8.68 9.91
N MET A 83 -16.55 -8.17 8.67
CA MET A 83 -16.65 -6.73 8.40
C MET A 83 -17.98 -6.13 8.83
N GLU A 84 -19.08 -6.86 8.69
CA GLU A 84 -20.42 -6.39 9.09
C GLU A 84 -20.58 -6.27 10.60
N ASN A 85 -19.90 -7.11 11.36
CA ASN A 85 -20.00 -7.17 12.82
C ASN A 85 -18.89 -6.38 13.53
N PHE A 86 -17.95 -5.78 12.80
CA PHE A 86 -16.79 -5.13 13.37
C PHE A 86 -17.03 -3.64 13.64
N ASP A 87 -17.08 -3.25 14.90
CA ASP A 87 -17.25 -1.85 15.34
C ASP A 87 -15.94 -1.05 15.35
N GLY A 88 -14.87 -1.61 14.85
CA GLY A 88 -13.54 -1.00 14.82
C GLY A 88 -13.25 -0.24 13.52
N VAL A 89 -12.03 0.29 13.43
CA VAL A 89 -11.51 0.88 12.20
C VAL A 89 -10.77 -0.20 11.42
N MET A 90 -11.27 -0.50 10.23
CA MET A 90 -10.64 -1.42 9.29
C MET A 90 -10.11 -0.67 8.08
N VAL A 91 -8.90 -1.00 7.66
CA VAL A 91 -8.26 -0.51 6.43
C VAL A 91 -7.79 -1.70 5.61
N ALA A 92 -8.05 -1.67 4.32
CA ALA A 92 -7.53 -2.67 3.38
C ALA A 92 -6.73 -1.98 2.28
N ALA A 93 -5.57 -2.54 1.93
CA ALA A 93 -4.74 -2.05 0.84
C ALA A 93 -4.66 -3.08 -0.29
N THR A 94 -4.94 -2.63 -1.50
CA THR A 94 -4.86 -3.44 -2.72
C THR A 94 -4.08 -2.71 -3.80
N ASN A 95 -3.45 -3.45 -4.68
CA ASN A 95 -2.85 -2.95 -5.91
C ASN A 95 -3.77 -3.19 -7.13
N PHE A 96 -4.85 -3.96 -6.98
CA PHE A 96 -5.73 -4.43 -8.05
C PHE A 96 -7.21 -4.12 -7.78
N CYS A 97 -7.56 -2.86 -7.56
CA CYS A 97 -8.94 -2.44 -7.24
C CYS A 97 -10.00 -2.96 -8.23
N ARG A 98 -9.64 -3.19 -9.49
CA ARG A 98 -10.58 -3.66 -10.52
C ARG A 98 -11.03 -5.10 -10.34
N ASN A 99 -10.27 -5.89 -9.59
CA ASN A 99 -10.52 -7.32 -9.39
C ASN A 99 -11.24 -7.62 -8.07
N LEU A 100 -11.58 -6.59 -7.30
CA LEU A 100 -12.25 -6.75 -6.02
C LEU A 100 -13.73 -7.10 -6.21
N ASP A 101 -14.22 -7.96 -5.32
CA ASP A 101 -15.64 -8.30 -5.26
C ASP A 101 -16.49 -7.04 -4.99
N PRO A 102 -17.55 -6.79 -5.80
CA PRO A 102 -18.40 -5.62 -5.64
C PRO A 102 -19.09 -5.53 -4.27
N ALA A 103 -19.43 -6.67 -3.65
CA ALA A 103 -20.04 -6.71 -2.33
C ALA A 103 -19.04 -6.24 -1.25
N THR A 104 -17.78 -6.61 -1.39
CA THR A 104 -16.68 -6.12 -0.55
C THR A 104 -16.52 -4.61 -0.67
N MET A 105 -16.53 -4.09 -1.91
CA MET A 105 -16.35 -2.66 -2.15
C MET A 105 -17.48 -1.80 -1.53
N ARG A 106 -18.70 -2.33 -1.45
CA ARG A 106 -19.84 -1.62 -0.85
C ARG A 106 -19.71 -1.45 0.68
N ARG A 107 -18.93 -2.30 1.34
CA ARG A 107 -18.74 -2.26 2.80
C ARG A 107 -17.70 -1.25 3.25
N PHE A 108 -16.83 -0.79 2.35
CA PHE A 108 -15.90 0.30 2.66
C PHE A 108 -16.58 1.66 2.51
N THR A 109 -16.62 2.43 3.58
CA THR A 109 -17.16 3.80 3.59
C THR A 109 -16.29 4.75 2.77
N PHE A 110 -14.97 4.62 2.89
CA PHE A 110 -14.01 5.46 2.19
C PHE A 110 -13.17 4.63 1.22
N LYS A 111 -12.99 5.16 0.01
CA LYS A 111 -12.18 4.57 -1.04
C LYS A 111 -11.15 5.61 -1.47
N LEU A 112 -9.88 5.37 -1.10
CA LEU A 112 -8.78 6.31 -1.34
C LEU A 112 -7.86 5.74 -2.43
N GLU A 113 -7.63 6.52 -3.46
CA GLU A 113 -6.67 6.18 -4.50
C GLU A 113 -5.33 6.86 -4.23
N PHE A 114 -4.26 6.07 -4.25
CA PHE A 114 -2.89 6.55 -4.10
C PHE A 114 -2.22 6.62 -5.46
N GLY A 115 -2.14 7.82 -6.01
CA GLY A 115 -1.46 8.12 -7.26
C GLY A 115 0.03 8.40 -7.09
N TYR A 116 0.64 8.86 -8.17
CA TYR A 116 1.97 9.45 -8.14
C TYR A 116 1.94 10.84 -7.49
N LEU A 117 3.11 11.29 -7.03
CA LEU A 117 3.26 12.60 -6.42
C LEU A 117 3.06 13.71 -7.46
N ASP A 118 2.33 14.74 -7.09
CA ASP A 118 2.30 16.02 -7.81
C ASP A 118 3.61 16.80 -7.57
N ASP A 119 3.79 17.93 -8.22
CA ASP A 119 5.05 18.67 -8.17
C ASP A 119 5.35 19.22 -6.78
N VAL A 120 4.32 19.62 -6.04
CA VAL A 120 4.44 20.04 -4.64
C VAL A 120 4.88 18.88 -3.75
N GLY A 121 4.23 17.74 -3.90
CA GLY A 121 4.56 16.51 -3.21
C GLY A 121 5.95 16.00 -3.53
N LYS A 122 6.38 16.03 -4.80
CA LYS A 122 7.75 15.67 -5.21
C LYS A 122 8.78 16.52 -4.49
N LYS A 123 8.62 17.86 -4.49
CA LYS A 123 9.55 18.79 -3.83
C LYS A 123 9.59 18.53 -2.32
N LEU A 124 8.43 18.48 -1.67
CA LEU A 124 8.35 18.23 -0.23
C LEU A 124 8.99 16.90 0.17
N PHE A 125 8.75 15.86 -0.64
CA PHE A 125 9.31 14.53 -0.40
C PHE A 125 10.82 14.51 -0.60
N PHE A 126 11.33 15.17 -1.64
CA PHE A 126 12.76 15.30 -1.90
C PHE A 126 13.46 15.98 -0.72
N GLU A 127 13.02 17.18 -0.34
CA GLU A 127 13.63 17.97 0.72
C GLU A 127 13.62 17.26 2.08
N ARG A 128 12.51 16.59 2.42
CA ARG A 128 12.39 15.81 3.66
C ARG A 128 13.23 14.53 3.67
N MET A 129 13.23 13.79 2.55
CA MET A 129 13.93 12.52 2.47
C MET A 129 15.44 12.68 2.44
N PHE A 130 15.93 13.67 1.70
CA PHE A 130 17.37 13.91 1.51
C PHE A 130 17.93 15.00 2.43
N LYS A 131 17.08 15.64 3.24
CA LYS A 131 17.46 16.73 4.17
C LYS A 131 18.25 17.86 3.49
N THR A 132 17.83 18.26 2.31
CA THR A 132 18.45 19.29 1.48
C THR A 132 17.39 20.16 0.83
N ARG A 133 17.76 21.36 0.41
CA ARG A 133 16.88 22.24 -0.38
C ARG A 133 17.23 22.15 -1.86
N LEU A 134 16.24 22.33 -2.70
CA LEU A 134 16.40 22.41 -4.15
C LEU A 134 16.54 23.87 -4.58
N SER A 135 17.45 24.12 -5.50
CA SER A 135 17.46 25.37 -6.28
C SER A 135 16.27 25.43 -7.24
N GLY A 136 16.00 26.59 -7.84
CA GLY A 136 14.90 26.72 -8.82
C GLY A 136 15.03 25.74 -9.98
N ALA A 137 16.20 25.68 -10.60
CA ALA A 137 16.46 24.76 -11.73
C ALA A 137 16.34 23.27 -11.35
N GLU A 138 16.80 22.89 -10.15
CA GLU A 138 16.64 21.50 -9.65
C GLU A 138 15.17 21.17 -9.37
N ALA A 139 14.40 22.13 -8.86
CA ALA A 139 12.96 21.94 -8.62
C ALA A 139 12.19 21.78 -9.93
N GLU A 140 12.49 22.55 -10.95
CA GLU A 140 11.93 22.41 -12.29
C GLU A 140 12.28 21.06 -12.91
N ARG A 141 13.54 20.62 -12.78
CA ARG A 141 13.98 19.30 -13.23
C ARG A 141 13.19 18.19 -12.54
N LEU A 142 13.03 18.27 -11.21
CA LEU A 142 12.25 17.31 -10.43
C LEU A 142 10.77 17.26 -10.86
N ALA A 143 10.16 18.43 -11.10
CA ALA A 143 8.79 18.53 -11.58
C ALA A 143 8.60 17.81 -12.92
N GLY A 144 9.57 17.91 -13.82
CA GLY A 144 9.58 17.24 -15.12
C GLY A 144 9.69 15.70 -15.07
N ILE A 145 10.07 15.11 -13.94
CA ILE A 145 10.16 13.65 -13.80
C ILE A 145 8.76 13.06 -13.57
N PRO A 146 8.22 12.26 -14.49
CA PRO A 146 6.87 11.69 -14.35
C PRO A 146 6.86 10.47 -13.41
N CYS A 147 5.66 10.08 -12.96
CA CYS A 147 5.40 8.80 -12.31
C CYS A 147 6.24 8.53 -11.04
N LEU A 148 6.59 9.57 -10.27
CA LEU A 148 7.30 9.39 -9.01
C LEU A 148 6.34 9.07 -7.85
N ALA A 149 6.69 8.07 -7.08
CA ALA A 149 6.02 7.66 -5.85
C ALA A 149 7.00 7.75 -4.65
N PRO A 150 6.51 7.80 -3.41
CA PRO A 150 7.36 7.83 -2.21
C PRO A 150 8.44 6.73 -2.15
N GLY A 151 8.13 5.56 -2.71
CA GLY A 151 9.06 4.43 -2.77
C GLY A 151 10.34 4.73 -3.57
N ASP A 152 10.23 5.47 -4.67
CA ASP A 152 11.37 5.78 -5.54
C ASP A 152 12.43 6.61 -4.81
N PHE A 153 11.98 7.59 -4.02
CA PHE A 153 12.88 8.40 -3.19
C PHE A 153 13.59 7.54 -2.14
N ARG A 154 12.91 6.54 -1.59
CA ARG A 154 13.51 5.59 -0.64
C ARG A 154 14.58 4.74 -1.33
N THR A 155 14.27 4.19 -2.51
CA THR A 155 15.21 3.38 -3.31
C THR A 155 16.46 4.19 -3.63
N VAL A 156 16.32 5.40 -4.14
CA VAL A 156 17.44 6.29 -4.46
C VAL A 156 18.26 6.63 -3.20
N ARG A 157 17.61 6.90 -2.06
CA ARG A 157 18.33 7.14 -0.81
C ARG A 157 19.12 5.92 -0.37
N GLN A 158 18.57 4.73 -0.48
CA GLN A 158 19.25 3.48 -0.10
C GLN A 158 20.43 3.18 -1.01
N SER A 159 20.31 3.38 -2.33
CA SER A 159 21.41 3.13 -3.27
C SER A 159 22.64 3.97 -2.93
N PHE A 160 22.47 5.23 -2.59
CA PHE A 160 23.58 6.10 -2.21
C PHE A 160 24.15 5.80 -0.83
N TYR A 161 23.33 5.31 0.11
CA TYR A 161 23.83 4.90 1.43
C TYR A 161 24.90 3.80 1.33
N TYR A 162 24.70 2.83 0.43
CA TYR A 162 25.67 1.75 0.21
C TYR A 162 26.91 2.17 -0.58
N LEU A 163 26.84 3.26 -1.34
CA LEU A 163 27.97 3.73 -2.13
C LEU A 163 28.99 4.55 -1.33
N GLY A 164 28.61 5.05 -0.15
CA GLY A 164 29.52 5.77 0.77
C GLY A 164 30.16 7.03 0.20
N CYS A 165 29.58 7.65 -0.83
CA CYS A 165 30.10 8.84 -1.46
C CYS A 165 29.29 10.10 -1.10
N ASP A 166 29.91 11.27 -1.24
CA ASP A 166 29.22 12.54 -1.14
C ASP A 166 28.20 12.68 -2.27
N VAL A 167 26.92 12.73 -1.91
CA VAL A 167 25.81 12.71 -2.86
C VAL A 167 25.28 14.11 -3.10
N THR A 168 25.39 14.58 -4.34
CA THR A 168 24.80 15.86 -4.77
C THR A 168 23.31 15.73 -5.11
N ASN A 169 22.59 16.87 -5.19
CA ASN A 169 21.22 16.88 -5.66
C ASN A 169 21.10 16.41 -7.12
N ALA A 170 22.08 16.75 -7.95
CA ALA A 170 22.11 16.27 -9.34
C ALA A 170 22.11 14.74 -9.41
N MET A 171 22.96 14.05 -8.64
CA MET A 171 23.01 12.59 -8.58
C MET A 171 21.70 11.98 -8.09
N ARG A 172 21.03 12.62 -7.12
CA ARG A 172 19.71 12.17 -6.63
C ARG A 172 18.63 12.30 -7.70
N LEU A 173 18.64 13.39 -8.46
CA LEU A 173 17.73 13.60 -9.58
C LEU A 173 17.97 12.57 -10.69
N ASP A 174 19.23 12.30 -11.06
CA ASP A 174 19.59 11.24 -12.01
C ASP A 174 19.06 9.88 -11.55
N GLY A 175 19.16 9.58 -10.25
CA GLY A 175 18.61 8.37 -9.67
C GLY A 175 17.08 8.28 -9.81
N LEU A 176 16.37 9.36 -9.52
CA LEU A 176 14.91 9.42 -9.67
C LEU A 176 14.45 9.32 -11.13
N GLU A 177 15.20 9.92 -12.07
CA GLU A 177 14.93 9.77 -13.51
C GLU A 177 15.07 8.31 -13.96
N LYS A 178 16.10 7.61 -13.47
CA LYS A 178 16.29 6.16 -13.75
C LYS A 178 15.12 5.34 -13.21
N GLU A 179 14.70 5.56 -11.96
CA GLU A 179 13.54 4.86 -11.38
C GLU A 179 12.26 5.12 -12.17
N SER A 180 12.02 6.38 -12.59
CA SER A 180 10.89 6.75 -13.43
C SER A 180 10.94 6.05 -14.81
N ALA A 181 12.12 5.99 -15.44
CA ALA A 181 12.31 5.37 -16.75
C ALA A 181 12.06 3.85 -16.73
N LEU A 182 12.41 3.17 -15.63
CA LEU A 182 12.14 1.74 -15.46
C LEU A 182 10.64 1.45 -15.48
N LYS A 183 9.81 2.33 -14.92
CA LYS A 183 8.35 2.19 -14.92
C LYS A 183 7.73 2.37 -16.31
N LYS A 184 8.32 3.21 -17.16
CA LYS A 184 7.89 3.38 -18.55
C LYS A 184 8.21 2.17 -19.42
N LYS A 185 9.33 1.49 -19.14
CA LYS A 185 9.77 0.29 -19.87
C LYS A 185 9.00 -0.97 -19.48
N SER A 186 8.42 -1.00 -18.30
CA SER A 186 7.45 -2.02 -17.93
C SER A 186 6.07 -1.53 -18.35
N PRO A 187 5.53 -1.90 -19.52
CA PRO A 187 4.12 -1.71 -19.76
C PRO A 187 3.43 -2.38 -18.58
N ARG A 188 2.45 -1.69 -17.96
CA ARG A 188 1.58 -2.34 -16.99
C ARG A 188 1.14 -3.65 -17.62
N ARG A 189 1.78 -4.77 -17.28
CA ARG A 189 1.20 -6.08 -17.54
C ARG A 189 -0.05 -6.06 -16.68
N ILE A 190 -1.15 -5.69 -17.32
CA ILE A 190 -2.48 -6.03 -16.88
C ILE A 190 -2.39 -7.55 -16.87
N GLY A 191 -2.26 -8.13 -15.68
CA GLY A 191 -2.22 -9.57 -15.53
C GLY A 191 -3.51 -10.11 -16.12
N PHE A 192 -3.35 -11.06 -17.01
CA PHE A 192 -4.40 -11.95 -17.45
C PHE A 192 -4.70 -12.92 -16.33
#